data_e113823a6f2ccc306ce439a93f5391a8
#
_entry.id   e113823a6f2ccc306ce439a93f5391a8
#
_cell.length_a   1.000
_cell.length_b   1.000
_cell.length_c   1.000
_cell.angle_alpha   90.00
_cell.angle_beta   90.00
_cell.angle_gamma   90.00
#
_symmetry.space_group_name_H-M   'P 1'
#
loop_
_entity.id
_entity.type
_entity.pdbx_description
1 polymer ?
#
loop_
_entity_poly.entity_id
_entity_poly.type
_entity_poly.pdbx_seq_one_letter_code
_entity_poly.pdbx_strand_id
1 'polypeptide(L)'
;MEIVDVNPFFYPFRGGIEHRIHDTSRLLAAGGHKVTVLTGRLPDTPEEEEADGYRIIRLKSRLVNIYNPPFISTGHVLEAVKSIDPDIVNYNYRWAPSYNDAMRKYDGKKVFTYHNMWGEGVGIQGFLSGLNDFRFKKCLDTFDHIISVSDHVRDDLVRRGYPGDHVTSVPTGISSFPDRGEGNGDFILSLGRLVRTKGLDCLIDAMRDVDCKLIICGKGPDERRLKRRIERNGLEGRIELRGWVSDDEKNMLMRECKIFVMPSLFESFGLAAVEAMSYGRPLVCSDVNGLPKTVGDGGVCVPPGSASAISAAVNMLLGDDEKRKRLGENAALQAQAYQWGPLISKIEEVYEKVLL
;
A
#
# COMPACT_ATOMS: atom_id res chain seq x y z
N MET A 1 1.78 18.78 -19.01
CA MET A 1 0.96 17.64 -19.47
C MET A 1 -0.41 17.70 -18.82
N GLU A 2 -1.44 17.22 -19.53
CA GLU A 2 -2.73 16.87 -18.93
C GLU A 2 -2.73 15.39 -18.60
N ILE A 3 -2.84 15.06 -17.30
CA ILE A 3 -2.68 13.71 -16.75
C ILE A 3 -4.01 13.27 -16.14
N VAL A 4 -4.46 12.06 -16.46
CA VAL A 4 -5.63 11.46 -15.81
C VAL A 4 -5.21 10.21 -15.04
N ASP A 5 -5.32 10.27 -13.72
CA ASP A 5 -5.22 9.10 -12.84
C ASP A 5 -6.57 8.41 -12.73
N VAL A 6 -6.65 7.16 -13.20
CA VAL A 6 -7.88 6.36 -13.18
C VAL A 6 -7.81 5.33 -12.08
N ASN A 7 -8.73 5.40 -11.11
CA ASN A 7 -8.87 4.37 -10.07
C ASN A 7 -10.33 4.24 -9.63
N PRO A 8 -10.88 3.02 -9.48
CA PRO A 8 -12.28 2.84 -9.10
C PRO A 8 -12.67 3.43 -7.74
N PHE A 9 -11.71 3.52 -6.82
CA PHE A 9 -11.89 4.06 -5.48
C PHE A 9 -10.96 5.25 -5.25
N PHE A 10 -11.47 6.26 -4.56
CA PHE A 10 -10.69 7.39 -4.11
C PHE A 10 -11.31 7.99 -2.85
N TYR A 11 -10.67 8.98 -2.27
CA TYR A 11 -11.16 9.60 -1.05
C TYR A 11 -12.67 9.94 -1.09
N PRO A 12 -13.39 9.66 0.00
CA PRO A 12 -12.96 9.32 1.37
C PRO A 12 -12.57 7.85 1.61
N PHE A 13 -12.64 6.96 0.61
CA PHE A 13 -12.08 5.61 0.73
C PHE A 13 -10.55 5.69 0.79
N ARG A 14 -9.94 5.17 1.87
CA ARG A 14 -8.51 5.28 2.13
C ARG A 14 -7.83 3.92 2.10
N GLY A 15 -6.79 3.80 1.30
CA GLY A 15 -5.89 2.66 1.21
C GLY A 15 -4.54 3.11 0.66
N GLY A 16 -3.59 2.19 0.54
CA GLY A 16 -2.26 2.52 0.03
C GLY A 16 -2.25 3.02 -1.42
N ILE A 17 -3.19 2.54 -2.25
CA ILE A 17 -3.33 2.98 -3.65
C ILE A 17 -3.85 4.42 -3.68
N GLU A 18 -4.93 4.70 -2.96
CA GLU A 18 -5.56 6.01 -2.90
C GLU A 18 -4.62 7.07 -2.31
N HIS A 19 -3.84 6.69 -1.30
CA HIS A 19 -2.81 7.56 -0.72
C HIS A 19 -1.71 7.89 -1.74
N ARG A 20 -1.21 6.88 -2.47
CA ARG A 20 -0.23 7.11 -3.54
C ARG A 20 -0.79 8.04 -4.62
N ILE A 21 -2.03 7.80 -5.09
CA ILE A 21 -2.66 8.64 -6.13
C ILE A 21 -2.80 10.08 -5.64
N HIS A 22 -3.25 10.29 -4.40
CA HIS A 22 -3.35 11.62 -3.82
C HIS A 22 -1.99 12.33 -3.81
N ASP A 23 -0.95 11.69 -3.27
CA ASP A 23 0.39 12.27 -3.19
C ASP A 23 0.97 12.58 -4.57
N THR A 24 0.88 11.64 -5.51
CA THR A 24 1.40 11.85 -6.87
C THR A 24 0.62 12.93 -7.61
N SER A 25 -0.72 12.95 -7.52
CA SER A 25 -1.55 13.97 -8.16
C SER A 25 -1.24 15.37 -7.65
N ARG A 26 -1.11 15.53 -6.32
CA ARG A 26 -0.76 16.80 -5.68
C ARG A 26 0.64 17.29 -6.12
N LEU A 27 1.62 16.38 -6.15
CA LEU A 27 3.00 16.72 -6.49
C LEU A 27 3.17 17.04 -7.98
N LEU A 28 2.52 16.28 -8.85
CA LEU A 28 2.49 16.57 -10.28
C LEU A 28 1.79 17.90 -10.58
N ALA A 29 0.69 18.19 -9.89
CA ALA A 29 0.01 19.49 -10.00
C ALA A 29 0.91 20.64 -9.53
N ALA A 30 1.62 20.48 -8.42
CA ALA A 30 2.60 21.44 -7.95
C ALA A 30 3.79 21.62 -8.93
N GLY A 31 4.12 20.58 -9.71
CA GLY A 31 5.08 20.60 -10.82
C GLY A 31 4.58 21.29 -12.08
N GLY A 32 3.34 21.81 -12.07
CA GLY A 32 2.75 22.55 -13.19
C GLY A 32 1.99 21.67 -14.19
N HIS A 33 1.71 20.42 -13.88
CA HIS A 33 0.84 19.57 -14.68
C HIS A 33 -0.63 19.78 -14.33
N LYS A 34 -1.51 19.62 -15.30
CA LYS A 34 -2.95 19.57 -15.06
C LYS A 34 -3.33 18.12 -14.76
N VAL A 35 -3.78 17.87 -13.52
CA VAL A 35 -4.05 16.50 -13.05
C VAL A 35 -5.51 16.33 -12.73
N THR A 36 -6.12 15.24 -13.20
CA THR A 36 -7.49 14.84 -12.90
C THR A 36 -7.49 13.40 -12.37
N VAL A 37 -8.07 13.19 -11.19
CA VAL A 37 -8.38 11.84 -10.67
C VAL A 37 -9.78 11.47 -11.11
N LEU A 38 -9.90 10.44 -11.94
CA LEU A 38 -11.18 9.89 -12.42
C LEU A 38 -11.52 8.63 -11.62
N THR A 39 -12.63 8.67 -10.88
CA THR A 39 -12.99 7.59 -9.94
C THR A 39 -14.48 7.27 -9.94
N GLY A 40 -14.88 6.22 -9.24
CA GLY A 40 -16.26 5.88 -8.99
C GLY A 40 -16.84 6.74 -7.85
N ARG A 41 -18.09 7.17 -8.02
CA ARG A 41 -18.81 7.92 -6.99
C ARG A 41 -19.18 7.04 -5.81
N LEU A 42 -18.71 7.42 -4.64
CA LEU A 42 -19.09 6.83 -3.36
C LEU A 42 -20.30 7.57 -2.76
N PRO A 43 -21.05 6.95 -1.82
CA PRO A 43 -22.10 7.65 -1.09
C PRO A 43 -21.57 8.96 -0.48
N ASP A 44 -22.43 9.97 -0.47
CA ASP A 44 -22.18 11.27 0.15
C ASP A 44 -20.96 12.04 -0.40
N THR A 45 -20.55 11.73 -1.66
CA THR A 45 -19.47 12.47 -2.33
C THR A 45 -19.99 13.31 -3.49
N PRO A 46 -19.42 14.52 -3.75
CA PRO A 46 -19.77 15.33 -4.90
C PRO A 46 -19.34 14.67 -6.22
N GLU A 47 -19.93 15.08 -7.33
CA GLU A 47 -19.52 14.59 -8.66
C GLU A 47 -18.17 15.12 -9.06
N GLU A 48 -17.89 16.37 -8.72
CA GLU A 48 -16.63 17.04 -8.98
C GLU A 48 -16.19 17.83 -7.76
N GLU A 49 -14.88 17.87 -7.53
CA GLU A 49 -14.24 18.76 -6.57
C GLU A 49 -12.79 19.04 -6.97
N GLU A 50 -12.23 20.10 -6.44
CA GLU A 50 -10.79 20.39 -6.49
C GLU A 50 -10.19 20.19 -5.10
N ALA A 51 -9.05 19.52 -5.04
CA ALA A 51 -8.31 19.28 -3.81
C ALA A 51 -6.82 19.37 -4.09
N ASP A 52 -6.08 20.15 -3.30
CA ASP A 52 -4.61 20.21 -3.34
C ASP A 52 -4.02 20.45 -4.73
N GLY A 53 -4.70 21.27 -5.56
CA GLY A 53 -4.25 21.67 -6.88
C GLY A 53 -4.58 20.72 -8.02
N TYR A 54 -5.30 19.63 -7.78
CA TYR A 54 -5.80 18.71 -8.80
C TYR A 54 -7.33 18.55 -8.74
N ARG A 55 -7.91 18.10 -9.85
CA ARG A 55 -9.36 17.89 -9.99
C ARG A 55 -9.73 16.45 -9.71
N ILE A 56 -10.88 16.22 -9.08
CA ILE A 56 -11.46 14.88 -8.88
C ILE A 56 -12.80 14.83 -9.59
N ILE A 57 -12.99 13.84 -10.48
CA ILE A 57 -14.25 13.57 -11.17
C ILE A 57 -14.75 12.19 -10.73
N ARG A 58 -15.98 12.15 -10.21
CA ARG A 58 -16.61 10.91 -9.73
C ARG A 58 -17.78 10.50 -10.62
N LEU A 59 -17.62 9.39 -11.30
CA LEU A 59 -18.64 8.84 -12.20
C LEU A 59 -19.67 8.03 -11.42
N LYS A 60 -20.92 8.10 -11.87
CA LYS A 60 -22.02 7.31 -11.29
C LYS A 60 -21.66 5.83 -11.27
N SER A 61 -21.69 5.22 -10.09
CA SER A 61 -21.23 3.86 -9.85
C SER A 61 -22.22 3.07 -9.03
N ARG A 62 -22.21 1.75 -9.24
CA ARG A 62 -22.95 0.79 -8.43
C ARG A 62 -21.97 -0.01 -7.58
N LEU A 63 -22.13 0.07 -6.27
CA LEU A 63 -21.34 -0.67 -5.29
C LEU A 63 -22.07 -1.96 -4.89
N VAL A 64 -21.34 -3.07 -4.84
CA VAL A 64 -21.87 -4.36 -4.36
C VAL A 64 -20.93 -4.84 -3.24
N ASN A 65 -21.42 -4.80 -2.01
CA ASN A 65 -20.66 -5.11 -0.79
C ASN A 65 -20.60 -6.62 -0.54
N ILE A 66 -19.95 -7.38 -1.46
CA ILE A 66 -19.72 -8.82 -1.30
C ILE A 66 -18.31 -9.08 -0.76
N TYR A 67 -17.40 -8.14 -0.96
CA TYR A 67 -15.97 -8.24 -0.63
C TYR A 67 -15.42 -6.90 -0.12
N ASN A 68 -14.21 -6.88 0.44
CA ASN A 68 -13.54 -5.65 0.87
C ASN A 68 -12.17 -5.53 0.14
N PRO A 69 -11.97 -4.54 -0.76
CA PRO A 69 -12.92 -3.47 -1.13
C PRO A 69 -14.18 -4.01 -1.83
N PRO A 70 -15.31 -3.29 -1.80
CA PRO A 70 -16.53 -3.70 -2.48
C PRO A 70 -16.30 -3.83 -3.99
N PHE A 71 -17.09 -4.64 -4.67
CA PHE A 71 -17.09 -4.65 -6.11
C PHE A 71 -17.76 -3.36 -6.64
N ILE A 72 -17.12 -2.69 -7.59
CA ILE A 72 -17.62 -1.46 -8.17
C ILE A 72 -17.81 -1.62 -9.69
N SER A 73 -18.97 -1.18 -10.18
CA SER A 73 -19.26 -1.08 -11.59
C SER A 73 -19.60 0.36 -11.94
N THR A 74 -18.87 0.95 -12.87
CA THR A 74 -18.97 2.34 -13.27
C THR A 74 -19.23 2.42 -14.77
N GLY A 75 -20.24 3.19 -15.15
CA GLY A 75 -20.55 3.49 -16.56
C GLY A 75 -19.72 4.66 -17.09
N HIS A 76 -19.63 4.78 -18.41
CA HIS A 76 -19.08 5.95 -19.11
C HIS A 76 -17.61 6.30 -18.76
N VAL A 77 -16.82 5.33 -18.32
CA VAL A 77 -15.40 5.56 -17.99
C VAL A 77 -14.60 5.97 -19.22
N LEU A 78 -14.80 5.27 -20.36
CA LEU A 78 -14.10 5.58 -21.61
C LEU A 78 -14.47 6.97 -22.14
N GLU A 79 -15.77 7.29 -22.15
CA GLU A 79 -16.29 8.57 -22.61
C GLU A 79 -15.76 9.72 -21.75
N ALA A 80 -15.70 9.54 -20.43
CA ALA A 80 -15.15 10.52 -19.52
C ALA A 80 -13.67 10.77 -19.75
N VAL A 81 -12.86 9.71 -19.92
CA VAL A 81 -11.44 9.86 -20.27
C VAL A 81 -11.28 10.60 -21.59
N LYS A 82 -12.03 10.21 -22.64
CA LYS A 82 -11.97 10.87 -23.95
C LYS A 82 -12.41 12.33 -23.92
N SER A 83 -13.38 12.68 -23.05
CA SER A 83 -13.83 14.07 -22.91
C SER A 83 -12.83 15.01 -22.23
N ILE A 84 -11.93 14.45 -21.41
CA ILE A 84 -10.84 15.20 -20.81
C ILE A 84 -9.70 15.43 -21.81
N ASP A 85 -9.54 14.52 -22.78
CA ASP A 85 -8.50 14.53 -23.82
C ASP A 85 -7.08 14.62 -23.22
N PRO A 86 -6.69 13.68 -22.32
CA PRO A 86 -5.40 13.77 -21.65
C PRO A 86 -4.22 13.41 -22.55
N ASP A 87 -3.07 14.01 -22.26
CA ASP A 87 -1.79 13.58 -22.85
C ASP A 87 -1.46 12.15 -22.44
N ILE A 88 -1.75 11.79 -21.17
CA ILE A 88 -1.46 10.47 -20.62
C ILE A 88 -2.49 10.02 -19.57
N VAL A 89 -2.82 8.75 -19.60
CA VAL A 89 -3.67 8.08 -18.60
C VAL A 89 -2.82 7.15 -17.74
N ASN A 90 -2.87 7.29 -16.42
CA ASN A 90 -2.32 6.34 -15.47
C ASN A 90 -3.45 5.52 -14.82
N TYR A 91 -3.49 4.21 -15.03
CA TYR A 91 -4.50 3.32 -14.45
C TYR A 91 -3.92 2.53 -13.28
N ASN A 92 -4.67 2.42 -12.19
CA ASN A 92 -4.13 1.95 -10.90
C ASN A 92 -4.78 0.67 -10.36
N TYR A 93 -5.80 0.09 -11.02
CA TYR A 93 -6.60 -0.97 -10.40
C TYR A 93 -7.03 -2.08 -11.37
N ARG A 94 -6.69 -3.34 -11.07
CA ARG A 94 -6.95 -4.49 -11.95
C ARG A 94 -8.23 -5.29 -11.67
N TRP A 95 -8.94 -4.97 -10.58
CA TRP A 95 -10.09 -5.75 -10.12
C TRP A 95 -11.45 -5.14 -10.47
N ALA A 96 -11.49 -4.17 -11.37
CA ALA A 96 -12.70 -3.49 -11.81
C ALA A 96 -12.97 -3.72 -13.31
N PRO A 97 -13.79 -4.72 -13.70
CA PRO A 97 -14.03 -5.08 -15.11
C PRO A 97 -14.48 -3.91 -15.99
N SER A 98 -15.33 -3.00 -15.49
CA SER A 98 -15.79 -1.83 -16.25
C SER A 98 -14.66 -0.87 -16.60
N TYR A 99 -13.71 -0.68 -15.69
CA TYR A 99 -12.51 0.13 -15.94
C TYR A 99 -11.52 -0.60 -16.85
N ASN A 100 -11.31 -1.89 -16.62
CA ASN A 100 -10.43 -2.71 -17.46
C ASN A 100 -10.91 -2.70 -18.92
N ASP A 101 -12.22 -2.79 -19.16
CA ASP A 101 -12.79 -2.77 -20.50
C ASP A 101 -12.64 -1.38 -21.14
N ALA A 102 -12.85 -0.29 -20.38
CA ALA A 102 -12.62 1.07 -20.82
C ALA A 102 -11.16 1.30 -21.22
N MET A 103 -10.21 0.90 -20.36
CA MET A 103 -8.77 1.07 -20.62
C MET A 103 -8.29 0.22 -21.80
N ARG A 104 -8.85 -0.95 -22.01
CA ARG A 104 -8.55 -1.78 -23.17
C ARG A 104 -9.01 -1.14 -24.48
N LYS A 105 -10.11 -0.37 -24.46
CA LYS A 105 -10.68 0.32 -25.63
C LYS A 105 -10.14 1.73 -25.84
N TYR A 106 -9.45 2.26 -24.83
CA TYR A 106 -8.80 3.58 -24.93
C TYR A 106 -7.54 3.45 -25.82
N ASP A 107 -7.44 4.31 -26.80
CA ASP A 107 -6.43 4.32 -27.86
C ASP A 107 -5.33 5.38 -27.67
N GLY A 108 -5.47 6.26 -26.65
CA GLY A 108 -4.43 7.22 -26.27
C GLY A 108 -3.32 6.59 -25.44
N LYS A 109 -2.32 7.40 -25.13
CA LYS A 109 -1.15 7.01 -24.32
C LYS A 109 -1.54 6.63 -22.89
N LYS A 110 -1.07 5.49 -22.40
CA LYS A 110 -1.48 4.98 -21.09
C LYS A 110 -0.41 4.16 -20.39
N VAL A 111 -0.31 4.39 -19.09
CA VAL A 111 0.58 3.69 -18.16
C VAL A 111 -0.26 2.92 -17.14
N PHE A 112 0.19 1.76 -16.72
CA PHE A 112 -0.41 1.03 -15.63
C PHE A 112 0.50 1.05 -14.40
N THR A 113 0.00 1.55 -13.26
CA THR A 113 0.73 1.43 -11.99
C THR A 113 0.33 0.14 -11.27
N TYR A 114 1.27 -0.79 -11.19
CA TYR A 114 1.06 -2.13 -10.64
C TYR A 114 1.38 -2.16 -9.14
N HIS A 115 0.33 -2.10 -8.31
CA HIS A 115 0.44 -1.96 -6.85
C HIS A 115 0.60 -3.28 -6.09
N ASN A 116 0.21 -4.39 -6.71
CA ASN A 116 0.09 -5.68 -6.04
C ASN A 116 0.91 -6.74 -6.77
N MET A 117 1.13 -7.88 -6.11
CA MET A 117 1.70 -9.05 -6.77
C MET A 117 0.66 -9.82 -7.58
N TRP A 118 1.12 -10.51 -8.61
CA TRP A 118 0.29 -11.46 -9.34
C TRP A 118 -0.15 -12.61 -8.42
N GLY A 119 -1.45 -12.95 -8.43
CA GLY A 119 -1.98 -14.03 -7.60
C GLY A 119 -2.01 -13.72 -6.11
N GLU A 120 -1.99 -12.42 -5.73
CA GLU A 120 -2.04 -12.00 -4.32
C GLU A 120 -3.23 -12.61 -3.59
N GLY A 121 -2.96 -13.28 -2.47
CA GLY A 121 -3.99 -13.85 -1.61
C GLY A 121 -3.55 -15.13 -0.92
N VAL A 122 -4.36 -15.61 0.01
CA VAL A 122 -4.14 -16.84 0.77
C VAL A 122 -5.24 -17.84 0.42
N GLY A 123 -4.88 -19.09 0.08
CA GLY A 123 -5.81 -20.16 -0.25
C GLY A 123 -6.65 -19.86 -1.50
N ILE A 124 -7.98 -20.07 -1.41
CA ILE A 124 -8.91 -19.86 -2.54
C ILE A 124 -8.85 -18.42 -3.09
N GLN A 125 -8.58 -17.44 -2.25
CA GLN A 125 -8.44 -16.03 -2.69
C GLN A 125 -7.25 -15.85 -3.62
N GLY A 126 -6.12 -16.48 -3.34
CA GLY A 126 -4.95 -16.45 -4.23
C GLY A 126 -5.24 -17.11 -5.58
N PHE A 127 -5.98 -18.21 -5.60
CA PHE A 127 -6.40 -18.87 -6.85
C PHE A 127 -7.32 -17.95 -7.68
N LEU A 128 -8.35 -17.37 -7.07
CA LEU A 128 -9.25 -16.42 -7.75
C LEU A 128 -8.51 -15.17 -8.24
N SER A 129 -7.53 -14.69 -7.45
CA SER A 129 -6.64 -13.62 -7.82
C SER A 129 -5.86 -13.96 -9.09
N GLY A 130 -5.21 -15.12 -9.13
CA GLY A 130 -4.46 -15.57 -10.30
C GLY A 130 -5.32 -15.68 -11.56
N LEU A 131 -6.56 -16.15 -11.41
CA LEU A 131 -7.51 -16.22 -12.55
C LEU A 131 -7.92 -14.83 -13.04
N ASN A 132 -8.15 -13.88 -12.14
CA ASN A 132 -8.42 -12.49 -12.52
C ASN A 132 -7.20 -11.87 -13.22
N ASP A 133 -6.01 -12.10 -12.70
CA ASP A 133 -4.78 -11.56 -13.28
C ASP A 133 -4.52 -12.11 -14.68
N PHE A 134 -4.82 -13.39 -14.90
CA PHE A 134 -4.76 -13.98 -16.24
C PHE A 134 -5.73 -13.31 -17.23
N ARG A 135 -6.94 -12.95 -16.77
CA ARG A 135 -7.90 -12.17 -17.57
C ARG A 135 -7.43 -10.74 -17.79
N PHE A 136 -6.89 -10.13 -16.76
CA PHE A 136 -6.38 -8.76 -16.79
C PHE A 136 -5.16 -8.63 -17.71
N LYS A 137 -4.38 -9.70 -17.92
CA LYS A 137 -3.23 -9.70 -18.84
C LYS A 137 -3.58 -9.09 -20.21
N LYS A 138 -4.74 -9.44 -20.79
CA LYS A 138 -5.18 -8.88 -22.07
C LYS A 138 -5.40 -7.36 -22.04
N CYS A 139 -5.71 -6.80 -20.88
CA CYS A 139 -5.79 -5.36 -20.69
C CYS A 139 -4.38 -4.78 -20.47
N LEU A 140 -3.58 -5.41 -19.61
CA LEU A 140 -2.23 -4.98 -19.31
C LEU A 140 -1.32 -4.93 -20.55
N ASP A 141 -1.48 -5.89 -21.49
CA ASP A 141 -0.74 -5.94 -22.75
C ASP A 141 -1.06 -4.75 -23.70
N THR A 142 -2.06 -3.91 -23.39
CA THR A 142 -2.40 -2.71 -24.18
C THR A 142 -1.77 -1.43 -23.64
N PHE A 143 -1.06 -1.47 -22.53
CA PHE A 143 -0.41 -0.31 -21.94
C PHE A 143 0.97 -0.07 -22.54
N ASP A 144 1.30 1.20 -22.78
CA ASP A 144 2.60 1.61 -23.33
C ASP A 144 3.73 1.38 -22.34
N HIS A 145 3.46 1.47 -21.02
CA HIS A 145 4.45 1.26 -19.97
C HIS A 145 3.80 0.80 -18.65
N ILE A 146 4.58 0.15 -17.80
CA ILE A 146 4.16 -0.29 -16.47
C ILE A 146 5.05 0.35 -15.43
N ILE A 147 4.47 0.98 -14.42
CA ILE A 147 5.15 1.39 -13.19
C ILE A 147 4.89 0.32 -12.12
N SER A 148 5.93 -0.30 -11.58
CA SER A 148 5.81 -1.23 -10.45
C SER A 148 6.15 -0.55 -9.14
N VAL A 149 5.46 -0.89 -8.05
CA VAL A 149 5.68 -0.28 -6.73
C VAL A 149 6.87 -0.84 -5.97
N SER A 150 7.56 -1.82 -6.52
CA SER A 150 8.82 -2.36 -5.98
C SER A 150 9.58 -3.12 -7.05
N ASP A 151 10.89 -3.30 -6.85
CA ASP A 151 11.72 -4.11 -7.75
C ASP A 151 11.26 -5.57 -7.75
N HIS A 152 10.76 -6.08 -6.62
CA HIS A 152 10.22 -7.44 -6.56
C HIS A 152 9.01 -7.62 -7.49
N VAL A 153 8.10 -6.63 -7.53
CA VAL A 153 6.97 -6.62 -8.48
C VAL A 153 7.45 -6.50 -9.92
N ARG A 154 8.45 -5.64 -10.18
CA ARG A 154 9.07 -5.53 -11.51
C ARG A 154 9.64 -6.87 -11.96
N ASP A 155 10.43 -7.50 -11.14
CA ASP A 155 11.10 -8.76 -11.45
C ASP A 155 10.09 -9.91 -11.65
N ASP A 156 8.96 -9.89 -10.93
CA ASP A 156 7.86 -10.84 -11.16
C ASP A 156 7.21 -10.63 -12.53
N LEU A 157 6.96 -9.38 -12.94
CA LEU A 157 6.41 -9.04 -14.26
C LEU A 157 7.37 -9.44 -15.38
N VAL A 158 8.67 -9.17 -15.24
CA VAL A 158 9.68 -9.56 -16.21
C VAL A 158 9.77 -11.08 -16.35
N ARG A 159 9.74 -11.84 -15.25
CA ARG A 159 9.68 -13.31 -15.28
C ARG A 159 8.41 -13.84 -15.97
N ARG A 160 7.33 -13.07 -16.01
CA ARG A 160 6.07 -13.40 -16.72
C ARG A 160 6.07 -12.98 -18.18
N GLY A 161 7.20 -12.45 -18.68
CA GLY A 161 7.41 -12.14 -20.08
C GLY A 161 7.12 -10.69 -20.48
N TYR A 162 6.97 -9.77 -19.53
CA TYR A 162 6.93 -8.33 -19.85
C TYR A 162 8.36 -7.84 -20.13
N PRO A 163 8.60 -7.06 -21.21
CA PRO A 163 9.92 -6.52 -21.49
C PRO A 163 10.42 -5.64 -20.36
N GLY A 164 11.66 -5.82 -19.94
CA GLY A 164 12.22 -5.10 -18.80
C GLY A 164 12.34 -3.59 -19.00
N ASP A 165 12.44 -3.13 -20.25
CA ASP A 165 12.45 -1.73 -20.66
C ASP A 165 11.04 -1.08 -20.67
N HIS A 166 9.99 -1.89 -20.59
CA HIS A 166 8.59 -1.47 -20.44
C HIS A 166 8.12 -1.48 -18.98
N VAL A 167 8.97 -1.83 -18.02
CA VAL A 167 8.62 -1.86 -16.60
C VAL A 167 9.63 -1.06 -15.79
N THR A 168 9.19 0.05 -15.20
CA THR A 168 10.02 0.89 -14.32
C THR A 168 9.56 0.73 -12.87
N SER A 169 10.51 0.50 -11.96
CA SER A 169 10.22 0.43 -10.51
C SER A 169 10.23 1.83 -9.91
N VAL A 170 9.07 2.28 -9.43
CA VAL A 170 8.91 3.51 -8.67
C VAL A 170 8.10 3.22 -7.42
N PRO A 171 8.75 3.04 -6.25
CA PRO A 171 8.06 2.76 -5.01
C PRO A 171 7.09 3.87 -4.60
N THR A 172 6.22 3.57 -3.65
CA THR A 172 5.38 4.60 -3.03
C THR A 172 6.23 5.44 -2.09
N GLY A 173 6.21 6.74 -2.28
CA GLY A 173 6.94 7.68 -1.44
C GLY A 173 6.20 8.02 -0.16
N ILE A 174 6.90 8.76 0.70
CA ILE A 174 6.35 9.44 1.87
C ILE A 174 6.60 10.94 1.75
N SER A 175 5.61 11.74 2.14
CA SER A 175 5.63 13.19 1.97
C SER A 175 6.33 13.94 3.10
N SER A 176 6.47 13.31 4.27
CA SER A 176 7.06 13.95 5.44
C SER A 176 8.03 13.01 6.15
N PHE A 177 9.11 13.63 6.68
CA PHE A 177 10.03 13.00 7.61
C PHE A 177 9.83 13.72 8.96
N PRO A 178 8.99 13.16 9.83
CA PRO A 178 8.69 13.78 11.10
C PRO A 178 9.89 13.73 12.04
N ASP A 179 9.84 14.54 13.09
CA ASP A 179 10.78 14.40 14.20
C ASP A 179 10.70 12.99 14.77
N ARG A 180 11.86 12.35 14.84
CA ARG A 180 11.99 11.01 15.39
C ARG A 180 11.63 11.05 16.87
N GLY A 181 10.59 10.33 17.25
CA GLY A 181 10.30 10.13 18.65
C GLY A 181 11.36 9.24 19.33
N GLU A 182 11.43 9.29 20.64
CA GLU A 182 12.38 8.48 21.43
C GLU A 182 11.97 6.99 21.49
N GLY A 183 10.71 6.65 21.10
CA GLY A 183 10.20 5.29 21.19
C GLY A 183 10.06 4.77 22.61
N ASN A 184 9.71 5.68 23.53
CA ASN A 184 9.61 5.41 24.97
C ASN A 184 8.26 4.82 25.39
N GLY A 185 7.31 4.68 24.49
CA GLY A 185 6.03 4.02 24.78
C GLY A 185 6.21 2.57 25.18
N ASP A 186 5.38 2.08 26.09
CA ASP A 186 5.43 0.69 26.59
C ASP A 186 4.70 -0.30 25.69
N PHE A 187 4.81 -0.12 24.35
CA PHE A 187 4.09 -0.96 23.40
C PHE A 187 4.84 -1.18 22.10
N ILE A 188 4.48 -2.25 21.43
CA ILE A 188 4.79 -2.54 20.02
C ILE A 188 3.57 -2.23 19.16
N LEU A 189 3.79 -1.82 17.92
CA LEU A 189 2.74 -1.38 17.01
C LEU A 189 2.67 -2.24 15.76
N SER A 190 1.46 -2.54 15.31
CA SER A 190 1.19 -3.06 13.97
C SER A 190 0.06 -2.27 13.33
N LEU A 191 0.21 -1.87 12.05
CA LEU A 191 -0.76 -1.04 11.36
C LEU A 191 -1.06 -1.59 9.97
N GLY A 192 -2.35 -1.68 9.62
CA GLY A 192 -2.78 -2.09 8.31
C GLY A 192 -4.20 -2.67 8.29
N ARG A 193 -4.66 -3.07 7.11
CA ARG A 193 -5.98 -3.71 6.96
C ARG A 193 -6.03 -5.04 7.73
N LEU A 194 -7.12 -5.31 8.43
CA LEU A 194 -7.31 -6.56 9.15
C LEU A 194 -7.78 -7.65 8.18
N VAL A 195 -6.83 -8.18 7.40
CA VAL A 195 -7.02 -9.25 6.41
C VAL A 195 -5.99 -10.35 6.59
N ARG A 196 -6.28 -11.56 6.09
CA ARG A 196 -5.42 -12.74 6.28
C ARG A 196 -3.98 -12.56 5.79
N THR A 197 -3.80 -11.84 4.68
CA THR A 197 -2.48 -11.60 4.10
C THR A 197 -1.55 -10.81 5.03
N LYS A 198 -2.09 -10.11 6.04
CA LYS A 198 -1.30 -9.35 7.03
C LYS A 198 -0.77 -10.21 8.19
N GLY A 199 -1.16 -11.48 8.29
CA GLY A 199 -0.57 -12.43 9.25
C GLY A 199 -0.72 -12.06 10.72
N LEU A 200 -1.68 -11.20 11.08
CA LEU A 200 -1.87 -10.69 12.44
C LEU A 200 -2.21 -11.78 13.46
N ASP A 201 -2.73 -12.91 13.02
CA ASP A 201 -2.94 -14.08 13.87
C ASP A 201 -1.63 -14.68 14.39
N CYS A 202 -0.58 -14.72 13.55
CA CYS A 202 0.75 -15.15 13.99
C CYS A 202 1.36 -14.17 15.01
N LEU A 203 1.14 -12.87 14.83
CA LEU A 203 1.58 -11.87 15.80
C LEU A 203 0.86 -12.02 17.13
N ILE A 204 -0.47 -12.22 17.12
CA ILE A 204 -1.24 -12.46 18.36
C ILE A 204 -0.71 -13.69 19.09
N ASP A 205 -0.41 -14.79 18.37
CA ASP A 205 0.17 -15.99 19.00
C ASP A 205 1.56 -15.72 19.56
N ALA A 206 2.40 -14.96 18.87
CA ALA A 206 3.73 -14.58 19.33
C ALA A 206 3.70 -13.82 20.67
N MET A 207 2.64 -13.02 20.90
CA MET A 207 2.47 -12.26 22.14
C MET A 207 2.25 -13.12 23.41
N ARG A 208 2.06 -14.41 23.30
CA ARG A 208 2.04 -15.32 24.46
C ARG A 208 3.39 -15.33 25.16
N ASP A 209 4.47 -15.21 24.38
CA ASP A 209 5.86 -15.30 24.83
C ASP A 209 6.55 -13.92 24.89
N VAL A 210 5.80 -12.81 24.74
CA VAL A 210 6.32 -11.44 24.73
C VAL A 210 5.69 -10.66 25.89
N ASP A 211 6.50 -10.14 26.80
CA ASP A 211 6.03 -9.27 27.91
C ASP A 211 6.06 -7.81 27.52
N CYS A 212 5.11 -7.42 26.66
CA CYS A 212 4.91 -6.05 26.19
C CYS A 212 3.47 -5.89 25.71
N LYS A 213 2.96 -4.66 25.70
CA LYS A 213 1.66 -4.35 25.08
C LYS A 213 1.78 -4.37 23.54
N LEU A 214 0.72 -4.79 22.87
CA LEU A 214 0.58 -4.71 21.41
C LEU A 214 -0.64 -3.85 21.07
N ILE A 215 -0.43 -2.84 20.24
CA ILE A 215 -1.52 -2.07 19.63
C ILE A 215 -1.59 -2.46 18.16
N ILE A 216 -2.77 -2.88 17.71
CA ILE A 216 -3.07 -3.18 16.31
C ILE A 216 -4.08 -2.15 15.81
N CYS A 217 -3.66 -1.33 14.84
CA CYS A 217 -4.49 -0.31 14.21
C CYS A 217 -4.95 -0.76 12.83
N GLY A 218 -6.23 -0.54 12.54
CA GLY A 218 -6.86 -0.80 11.26
C GLY A 218 -8.22 -1.46 11.37
N LYS A 219 -8.87 -1.62 10.21
CA LYS A 219 -10.17 -2.31 10.08
C LYS A 219 -10.09 -3.37 9.00
N GLY A 220 -10.97 -4.35 9.06
CA GLY A 220 -11.07 -5.37 8.03
C GLY A 220 -11.93 -6.57 8.42
N PRO A 221 -12.22 -7.47 7.47
CA PRO A 221 -13.12 -8.60 7.68
C PRO A 221 -12.62 -9.61 8.73
N ASP A 222 -11.32 -9.60 9.04
CA ASP A 222 -10.72 -10.52 10.01
C ASP A 222 -10.86 -10.06 11.48
N GLU A 223 -11.38 -8.87 11.75
CA GLU A 223 -11.44 -8.29 13.09
C GLU A 223 -12.07 -9.22 14.12
N ARG A 224 -13.25 -9.81 13.81
CA ARG A 224 -13.92 -10.77 14.70
C ARG A 224 -13.09 -12.02 14.95
N ARG A 225 -12.34 -12.49 13.96
CA ARG A 225 -11.47 -13.68 14.09
C ARG A 225 -10.28 -13.37 14.97
N LEU A 226 -9.67 -12.20 14.80
CA LEU A 226 -8.53 -11.73 15.60
C LEU A 226 -8.96 -11.53 17.06
N LYS A 227 -10.12 -10.91 17.32
CA LYS A 227 -10.67 -10.73 18.67
C LYS A 227 -10.84 -12.08 19.40
N ARG A 228 -11.47 -13.07 18.75
CA ARG A 228 -11.61 -14.42 19.33
C ARG A 228 -10.26 -15.10 19.59
N ARG A 229 -9.22 -14.77 18.80
CA ARG A 229 -7.88 -15.33 19.01
C ARG A 229 -7.20 -14.71 20.22
N ILE A 230 -7.35 -13.40 20.44
CA ILE A 230 -6.90 -12.71 21.64
C ILE A 230 -7.54 -13.31 22.87
N GLU A 231 -8.87 -13.46 22.88
CA GLU A 231 -9.64 -14.07 23.96
C GLU A 231 -9.18 -15.52 24.26
N ARG A 232 -9.03 -16.36 23.24
CA ARG A 232 -8.56 -17.74 23.41
C ARG A 232 -7.14 -17.85 23.94
N ASN A 233 -6.31 -16.87 23.70
CA ASN A 233 -4.94 -16.84 24.22
C ASN A 233 -4.83 -16.15 25.59
N GLY A 234 -5.92 -15.59 26.14
CA GLY A 234 -5.93 -14.86 27.41
C GLY A 234 -5.11 -13.55 27.35
N LEU A 235 -5.16 -12.84 26.20
CA LEU A 235 -4.31 -11.68 25.93
C LEU A 235 -5.07 -10.34 25.90
N GLU A 236 -6.34 -10.29 26.38
CA GLU A 236 -7.20 -9.12 26.34
C GLU A 236 -6.61 -7.91 27.10
N GLY A 237 -5.83 -8.16 28.13
CA GLY A 237 -5.13 -7.10 28.89
C GLY A 237 -3.84 -6.60 28.24
N ARG A 238 -3.31 -7.28 27.20
CA ARG A 238 -2.03 -6.98 26.57
C ARG A 238 -2.14 -6.61 25.10
N ILE A 239 -3.23 -6.98 24.42
CA ILE A 239 -3.44 -6.68 22.99
C ILE A 239 -4.66 -5.80 22.82
N GLU A 240 -4.49 -4.67 22.18
CA GLU A 240 -5.55 -3.74 21.83
C GLU A 240 -5.79 -3.74 20.32
N LEU A 241 -7.03 -4.05 19.89
CA LEU A 241 -7.50 -3.77 18.53
C LEU A 241 -8.10 -2.36 18.53
N ARG A 242 -7.29 -1.35 18.17
CA ARG A 242 -7.64 0.07 18.23
C ARG A 242 -8.66 0.48 17.15
N GLY A 243 -8.81 -0.34 16.11
CA GLY A 243 -9.64 0.02 14.97
C GLY A 243 -8.95 1.04 14.06
N TRP A 244 -9.75 1.81 13.33
CA TRP A 244 -9.22 2.88 12.50
C TRP A 244 -8.82 4.07 13.35
N VAL A 245 -7.65 4.63 13.08
CA VAL A 245 -7.08 5.78 13.80
C VAL A 245 -6.92 6.96 12.83
N SER A 246 -6.99 8.19 13.35
CA SER A 246 -6.69 9.40 12.58
C SER A 246 -5.20 9.46 12.20
N ASP A 247 -4.85 10.32 11.24
CA ASP A 247 -3.44 10.52 10.88
C ASP A 247 -2.62 11.03 12.06
N ASP A 248 -3.17 11.94 12.88
CA ASP A 248 -2.51 12.46 14.10
C ASP A 248 -2.26 11.34 15.12
N GLU A 249 -3.26 10.49 15.38
CA GLU A 249 -3.11 9.36 16.29
C GLU A 249 -2.13 8.31 15.73
N LYS A 250 -2.17 8.02 14.42
CA LYS A 250 -1.20 7.15 13.75
C LYS A 250 0.22 7.66 13.94
N ASN A 251 0.42 8.96 13.70
CA ASN A 251 1.72 9.61 13.83
C ASN A 251 2.24 9.55 15.28
N MET A 252 1.37 9.81 16.27
CA MET A 252 1.70 9.67 17.67
C MET A 252 2.10 8.23 18.02
N LEU A 253 1.33 7.24 17.60
CA LEU A 253 1.63 5.83 17.86
C LEU A 253 2.94 5.39 17.21
N MET A 254 3.21 5.80 15.98
CA MET A 254 4.46 5.50 15.30
C MET A 254 5.66 6.18 15.97
N ARG A 255 5.47 7.39 16.45
CA ARG A 255 6.50 8.15 17.19
C ARG A 255 6.88 7.48 18.50
N GLU A 256 5.93 6.89 19.22
CA GLU A 256 6.11 6.40 20.59
C GLU A 256 6.39 4.89 20.67
N CYS A 257 5.99 4.07 19.69
CA CYS A 257 6.16 2.62 19.78
C CYS A 257 7.65 2.22 19.86
N LYS A 258 7.95 1.17 20.65
CA LYS A 258 9.31 0.61 20.75
C LYS A 258 9.74 -0.11 19.48
N ILE A 259 8.83 -0.86 18.87
CA ILE A 259 9.07 -1.70 17.71
C ILE A 259 7.83 -1.66 16.83
N PHE A 260 8.02 -1.56 15.53
CA PHE A 260 6.95 -1.77 14.57
C PHE A 260 7.00 -3.21 14.04
N VAL A 261 5.86 -3.92 14.06
CA VAL A 261 5.81 -5.32 13.62
C VAL A 261 4.90 -5.47 12.40
N MET A 262 5.45 -6.02 11.31
CA MET A 262 4.72 -6.29 10.07
C MET A 262 4.81 -7.77 9.70
N PRO A 263 3.93 -8.64 10.26
CA PRO A 263 4.00 -10.10 10.13
C PRO A 263 3.34 -10.60 8.85
N SER A 264 3.36 -9.82 7.78
CA SER A 264 2.63 -10.10 6.54
C SER A 264 2.98 -11.48 5.96
N LEU A 265 1.96 -12.20 5.49
CA LEU A 265 2.12 -13.40 4.68
C LEU A 265 2.29 -13.06 3.20
N PHE A 266 1.93 -11.84 2.85
CA PHE A 266 2.00 -11.31 1.51
C PHE A 266 2.11 -9.78 1.54
N GLU A 267 3.14 -9.21 0.91
CA GLU A 267 3.37 -7.76 0.88
C GLU A 267 4.13 -7.35 -0.39
N SER A 268 3.54 -6.45 -1.17
CA SER A 268 4.16 -5.99 -2.41
C SER A 268 5.25 -4.94 -2.18
N PHE A 269 5.06 -4.07 -1.18
CA PHE A 269 5.98 -2.98 -0.87
C PHE A 269 6.13 -2.75 0.65
N GLY A 270 5.03 -2.51 1.36
CA GLY A 270 5.06 -2.25 2.80
C GLY A 270 5.08 -0.77 3.16
N LEU A 271 4.15 0.02 2.62
CA LEU A 271 4.09 1.46 2.93
C LEU A 271 4.09 1.76 4.44
N ALA A 272 3.32 1.01 5.25
CA ALA A 272 3.31 1.20 6.70
C ALA A 272 4.67 0.91 7.37
N ALA A 273 5.51 0.02 6.77
CA ALA A 273 6.89 -0.16 7.21
C ALA A 273 7.73 1.10 6.93
N VAL A 274 7.61 1.67 5.71
CA VAL A 274 8.32 2.91 5.36
C VAL A 274 7.89 4.08 6.24
N GLU A 275 6.58 4.19 6.53
CA GLU A 275 6.07 5.18 7.47
C GLU A 275 6.71 5.01 8.87
N ALA A 276 6.74 3.80 9.44
CA ALA A 276 7.37 3.53 10.73
C ALA A 276 8.90 3.80 10.70
N MET A 277 9.56 3.45 9.61
CA MET A 277 10.99 3.74 9.39
C MET A 277 11.28 5.24 9.41
N SER A 278 10.40 6.08 8.86
CA SER A 278 10.58 7.54 8.87
C SER A 278 10.61 8.13 10.27
N TYR A 279 9.94 7.49 11.23
CA TYR A 279 10.02 7.81 12.67
C TYR A 279 11.24 7.19 13.37
N GLY A 280 12.11 6.49 12.66
CA GLY A 280 13.23 5.79 13.26
C GLY A 280 12.82 4.57 14.08
N ARG A 281 11.70 3.93 13.75
CA ARG A 281 11.29 2.71 14.46
C ARG A 281 12.00 1.49 13.89
N PRO A 282 12.63 0.66 14.75
CA PRO A 282 13.14 -0.64 14.32
C PRO A 282 11.97 -1.56 13.98
N LEU A 283 12.17 -2.41 12.98
CA LEU A 283 11.12 -3.29 12.49
C LEU A 283 11.38 -4.76 12.82
N VAL A 284 10.29 -5.50 13.08
CA VAL A 284 10.25 -6.96 12.89
C VAL A 284 9.28 -7.24 11.76
N CYS A 285 9.75 -7.82 10.67
CA CYS A 285 8.92 -8.05 9.49
C CYS A 285 9.08 -9.47 8.96
N SER A 286 8.10 -9.94 8.22
CA SER A 286 8.22 -11.23 7.53
C SER A 286 9.14 -11.13 6.32
N ASP A 287 9.91 -12.20 6.08
CA ASP A 287 10.71 -12.39 4.86
C ASP A 287 9.79 -12.80 3.70
N VAL A 288 9.06 -11.81 3.15
CA VAL A 288 8.13 -12.04 2.04
C VAL A 288 8.28 -10.96 0.97
N ASN A 289 8.32 -11.40 -0.27
CA ASN A 289 8.24 -10.55 -1.47
C ASN A 289 9.24 -9.36 -1.41
N GLY A 290 8.73 -8.13 -1.54
CA GLY A 290 9.56 -6.92 -1.53
C GLY A 290 9.91 -6.38 -0.14
N LEU A 291 9.28 -6.91 0.93
CA LEU A 291 9.39 -6.33 2.27
C LEU A 291 10.82 -6.31 2.85
N PRO A 292 11.63 -7.39 2.74
CA PRO A 292 13.01 -7.36 3.22
C PRO A 292 13.85 -6.27 2.56
N LYS A 293 13.69 -6.07 1.24
CA LYS A 293 14.39 -5.01 0.52
C LYS A 293 13.91 -3.61 0.92
N THR A 294 12.62 -3.46 1.19
CA THR A 294 12.05 -2.20 1.68
C THR A 294 12.63 -1.83 3.03
N VAL A 295 12.71 -2.79 3.96
CA VAL A 295 13.18 -2.57 5.32
C VAL A 295 14.72 -2.45 5.39
N GLY A 296 15.46 -3.18 4.56
CA GLY A 296 16.92 -3.18 4.56
C GLY A 296 17.49 -3.48 5.96
N ASP A 297 18.50 -2.72 6.36
CA ASP A 297 19.17 -2.86 7.67
C ASP A 297 18.40 -2.21 8.83
N GLY A 298 17.17 -1.73 8.59
CA GLY A 298 16.31 -1.08 9.60
C GLY A 298 15.50 -2.06 10.44
N GLY A 299 15.63 -3.36 10.25
CA GLY A 299 14.82 -4.34 10.96
C GLY A 299 15.37 -5.75 10.96
N VAL A 300 14.57 -6.65 11.53
CA VAL A 300 14.81 -8.09 11.57
C VAL A 300 13.76 -8.80 10.76
N CYS A 301 14.18 -9.49 9.69
CA CYS A 301 13.29 -10.32 8.88
C CYS A 301 13.18 -11.73 9.47
N VAL A 302 11.94 -12.23 9.56
CA VAL A 302 11.63 -13.55 10.12
C VAL A 302 10.82 -14.38 9.12
N PRO A 303 10.88 -15.72 9.18
CA PRO A 303 10.04 -16.57 8.34
C PRO A 303 8.55 -16.22 8.47
N PRO A 304 7.80 -16.11 7.35
CA PRO A 304 6.38 -15.79 7.40
C PRO A 304 5.58 -16.88 8.12
N GLY A 305 4.56 -16.48 8.89
CA GLY A 305 3.70 -17.41 9.61
C GLY A 305 4.33 -18.05 10.85
N SER A 306 5.52 -17.63 11.27
CA SER A 306 6.22 -18.18 12.43
C SER A 306 6.05 -17.31 13.67
N ALA A 307 5.11 -17.65 14.54
CA ALA A 307 4.90 -16.95 15.82
C ALA A 307 6.15 -16.98 16.71
N SER A 308 6.84 -18.13 16.76
CA SER A 308 8.07 -18.30 17.55
C SER A 308 9.23 -17.41 17.04
N ALA A 309 9.37 -17.25 15.73
CA ALA A 309 10.39 -16.37 15.17
C ALA A 309 10.05 -14.89 15.43
N ILE A 310 8.78 -14.52 15.36
CA ILE A 310 8.30 -13.17 15.71
C ILE A 310 8.60 -12.88 17.17
N SER A 311 8.21 -13.79 18.11
CA SER A 311 8.43 -13.57 19.56
C SER A 311 9.92 -13.50 19.89
N ALA A 312 10.75 -14.36 19.29
CA ALA A 312 12.19 -14.33 19.49
C ALA A 312 12.82 -13.00 19.02
N ALA A 313 12.45 -12.51 17.82
CA ALA A 313 12.94 -11.24 17.29
C ALA A 313 12.47 -10.05 18.13
N VAL A 314 11.20 -10.03 18.54
CA VAL A 314 10.65 -8.97 19.39
C VAL A 314 11.35 -8.96 20.75
N ASN A 315 11.49 -10.10 21.43
CA ASN A 315 12.14 -10.21 22.73
C ASN A 315 13.62 -9.79 22.67
N MET A 316 14.32 -10.19 21.61
CA MET A 316 15.71 -9.76 21.38
C MET A 316 15.79 -8.22 21.31
N LEU A 317 14.87 -7.56 20.60
CA LEU A 317 14.87 -6.09 20.50
C LEU A 317 14.37 -5.42 21.78
N LEU A 318 13.47 -6.02 22.53
CA LEU A 318 13.02 -5.48 23.83
C LEU A 318 14.12 -5.55 24.88
N GLY A 319 14.99 -6.58 24.81
CA GLY A 319 16.08 -6.79 25.75
C GLY A 319 17.40 -6.06 25.40
N ASP A 320 17.48 -5.39 24.25
CA ASP A 320 18.73 -4.75 23.77
C ASP A 320 18.42 -3.34 23.21
N ASP A 321 18.52 -2.33 24.07
CA ASP A 321 18.25 -0.92 23.75
C ASP A 321 19.19 -0.37 22.69
N GLU A 322 20.49 -0.74 22.75
CA GLU A 322 21.50 -0.29 21.79
C GLU A 322 21.22 -0.84 20.39
N LYS A 323 20.87 -2.12 20.30
CA LYS A 323 20.48 -2.74 19.04
C LYS A 323 19.20 -2.11 18.49
N ARG A 324 18.21 -1.88 19.36
CA ARG A 324 16.95 -1.25 18.97
C ARG A 324 17.20 0.15 18.41
N LYS A 325 18.04 0.97 19.07
CA LYS A 325 18.42 2.30 18.61
C LYS A 325 19.17 2.25 17.28
N ARG A 326 20.17 1.40 17.14
CA ARG A 326 20.94 1.23 15.88
C ARG A 326 20.04 0.84 14.70
N LEU A 327 19.13 -0.12 14.89
CA LEU A 327 18.20 -0.50 13.83
C LEU A 327 17.23 0.62 13.50
N GLY A 328 16.79 1.40 14.48
CA GLY A 328 15.94 2.58 14.26
C GLY A 328 16.66 3.66 13.45
N GLU A 329 17.93 3.90 13.71
CA GLU A 329 18.78 4.82 12.93
C GLU A 329 18.93 4.34 11.48
N ASN A 330 19.19 3.06 11.27
CA ASN A 330 19.27 2.45 9.95
C ASN A 330 17.91 2.52 9.22
N ALA A 331 16.81 2.26 9.92
CA ALA A 331 15.47 2.39 9.38
C ALA A 331 15.21 3.80 8.85
N ALA A 332 15.56 4.82 9.62
CA ALA A 332 15.38 6.20 9.20
C ALA A 332 16.28 6.60 8.02
N LEU A 333 17.49 6.07 7.93
CA LEU A 333 18.35 6.25 6.76
C LEU A 333 17.76 5.58 5.52
N GLN A 334 17.31 4.34 5.66
CA GLN A 334 16.67 3.59 4.57
C GLN A 334 15.39 4.28 4.07
N ALA A 335 14.60 4.86 4.99
CA ALA A 335 13.37 5.59 4.63
C ALA A 335 13.62 6.78 3.69
N GLN A 336 14.80 7.40 3.72
CA GLN A 336 15.15 8.53 2.85
C GLN A 336 15.10 8.17 1.36
N ALA A 337 15.33 6.90 1.01
CA ALA A 337 15.20 6.42 -0.37
C ALA A 337 13.75 6.47 -0.88
N TYR A 338 12.78 6.65 0.02
CA TYR A 338 11.36 6.71 -0.28
C TYR A 338 10.77 8.12 -0.19
N GLN A 339 11.60 9.18 -0.30
CA GLN A 339 11.13 10.55 -0.44
C GLN A 339 10.46 10.74 -1.80
N TRP A 340 9.32 11.44 -1.83
CA TRP A 340 8.62 11.70 -3.07
C TRP A 340 9.43 12.54 -4.08
N GLY A 341 10.27 13.47 -3.65
CA GLY A 341 10.99 14.33 -4.59
C GLY A 341 11.66 13.56 -5.74
N PRO A 342 12.63 12.67 -5.48
CA PRO A 342 13.25 11.87 -6.53
C PRO A 342 12.31 10.86 -7.20
N LEU A 343 11.27 10.41 -6.51
CA LEU A 343 10.33 9.42 -7.04
C LEU A 343 9.32 10.03 -8.02
N ILE A 344 8.89 11.28 -7.77
CA ILE A 344 7.98 11.97 -8.69
C ILE A 344 8.66 12.27 -10.02
N SER A 345 9.93 12.69 -10.00
CA SER A 345 10.70 12.91 -11.23
C SER A 345 10.83 11.64 -12.08
N LYS A 346 10.97 10.46 -11.45
CA LYS A 346 10.95 9.18 -12.19
C LYS A 346 9.60 8.88 -12.82
N ILE A 347 8.49 9.29 -12.19
CA ILE A 347 7.16 9.15 -12.79
C ILE A 347 7.04 10.06 -14.01
N GLU A 348 7.50 11.32 -13.90
CA GLU A 348 7.53 12.28 -15.00
C GLU A 348 8.37 11.75 -16.17
N GLU A 349 9.58 11.22 -15.91
CA GLU A 349 10.45 10.59 -16.92
C GLU A 349 9.74 9.44 -17.65
N VAL A 350 8.97 8.61 -16.93
CA VAL A 350 8.17 7.54 -17.56
C VAL A 350 7.10 8.12 -18.46
N TYR A 351 6.40 9.17 -18.01
CA TYR A 351 5.34 9.79 -18.80
C TYR A 351 5.91 10.45 -20.06
N GLU A 352 7.00 11.19 -19.94
CA GLU A 352 7.70 11.80 -21.08
C GLU A 352 8.17 10.74 -22.08
N LYS A 353 8.77 9.65 -21.61
CA LYS A 353 9.19 8.52 -22.46
C LYS A 353 8.04 7.90 -23.25
N VAL A 354 6.84 7.82 -22.66
CA VAL A 354 5.65 7.25 -23.32
C VAL A 354 5.08 8.22 -24.37
N LEU A 355 5.26 9.50 -24.18
CA LEU A 355 4.78 10.54 -25.11
C LEU A 355 5.68 10.73 -26.33
N LEU A 356 6.96 10.37 -26.26
CA LEU A 356 7.90 10.33 -27.37
C LEU A 356 7.61 9.15 -28.34
#